data_f34db1bc65501de0588c280b8ff03690
#
_entry.id   f34db1bc65501de0588c280b8ff03690
#
_cell.length_a   1.000
_cell.length_b   1.000
_cell.length_c   1.000
_cell.angle_alpha   90.00
_cell.angle_beta   90.00
_cell.angle_gamma   90.00
#
_symmetry.space_group_name_H-M   'P 1'
#
loop_
_entity.id
_entity.type
_entity.pdbx_description
1 polymer ?
#
loop_
_entity_poly.entity_id
_entity_poly.type
_entity_poly.pdbx_seq_one_letter_code
_entity_poly.pdbx_strand_id
1 'polypeptide(L)'
;MTKDNYDVASFMEQALVEARAAAERGEVPVGAVLVRDGEVVAKAGNRTLELHDPSAHAELLVIRQACAAAKSQRLPDCDLYVTLEPCTLCATAISFARIRRVYFAADDAKGGAVTNGVRFFDQPTCHHEPEVYSGMCEVEAGELLRSFFAARR
;
A
#
# COMPACT_ATOMS: atom_id res chain seq x y z
N MET A 1 8.83 23.60 -6.55
CA MET A 1 8.41 22.36 -5.88
C MET A 1 8.59 22.50 -4.39
N THR A 2 7.57 22.20 -3.63
CA THR A 2 7.67 22.22 -2.16
C THR A 2 8.44 21.01 -1.67
N LYS A 3 8.99 21.09 -0.45
CA LYS A 3 9.67 19.97 0.19
C LYS A 3 8.75 18.75 0.27
N ASP A 4 7.47 18.97 0.54
CA ASP A 4 6.48 17.88 0.68
C ASP A 4 6.30 17.10 -0.62
N ASN A 5 6.26 17.78 -1.77
CA ASN A 5 6.12 17.11 -3.07
C ASN A 5 7.33 16.24 -3.41
N TYR A 6 8.53 16.70 -3.04
CA TYR A 6 9.75 15.93 -3.24
C TYR A 6 9.75 14.65 -2.40
N ASP A 7 9.35 14.77 -1.12
CA ASP A 7 9.30 13.63 -0.21
C ASP A 7 8.26 12.59 -0.64
N VAL A 8 7.10 13.03 -1.16
CA VAL A 8 6.03 12.13 -1.64
C VAL A 8 6.55 11.23 -2.76
N ALA A 9 7.25 11.78 -3.76
CA ALA A 9 7.83 10.99 -4.85
C ALA A 9 8.87 9.98 -4.33
N SER A 10 9.72 10.40 -3.40
CA SER A 10 10.75 9.54 -2.81
C SER A 10 10.13 8.36 -2.05
N PHE A 11 9.03 8.58 -1.32
CA PHE A 11 8.37 7.51 -0.57
C PHE A 11 7.74 6.48 -1.51
N MET A 12 7.14 6.91 -2.63
CA MET A 12 6.61 5.94 -3.60
C MET A 12 7.75 5.14 -4.27
N GLU A 13 8.89 5.76 -4.54
CA GLU A 13 10.05 5.05 -5.07
C GLU A 13 10.55 3.98 -4.08
N GLN A 14 10.52 4.27 -2.78
CA GLN A 14 10.86 3.29 -1.76
C GLN A 14 9.85 2.13 -1.73
N ALA A 15 8.57 2.41 -1.94
CA ALA A 15 7.56 1.36 -2.07
C ALA A 15 7.83 0.47 -3.29
N LEU A 16 8.28 1.06 -4.41
CA LEU A 16 8.67 0.30 -5.60
C LEU A 16 9.89 -0.60 -5.34
N VAL A 17 10.85 -0.15 -4.55
CA VAL A 17 11.99 -1.00 -4.15
C VAL A 17 11.48 -2.24 -3.42
N GLU A 18 10.54 -2.09 -2.50
CA GLU A 18 9.94 -3.22 -1.78
C GLU A 18 9.14 -4.14 -2.72
N ALA A 19 8.47 -3.56 -3.72
CA ALA A 19 7.75 -4.35 -4.73
C ALA A 19 8.71 -5.20 -5.57
N ARG A 20 9.83 -4.63 -6.01
CA ARG A 20 10.85 -5.36 -6.78
C ARG A 20 11.47 -6.48 -5.95
N ALA A 21 11.75 -6.22 -4.69
CA ALA A 21 12.26 -7.25 -3.78
C ALA A 21 11.25 -8.39 -3.61
N ALA A 22 9.95 -8.08 -3.53
CA ALA A 22 8.91 -9.10 -3.48
C ALA A 22 8.92 -9.97 -4.74
N ALA A 23 9.03 -9.36 -5.93
CA ALA A 23 9.12 -10.10 -7.19
C ALA A 23 10.32 -11.06 -7.21
N GLU A 24 11.47 -10.63 -6.70
CA GLU A 24 12.67 -11.46 -6.62
C GLU A 24 12.47 -12.69 -5.72
N ARG A 25 11.59 -12.59 -4.73
CA ARG A 25 11.22 -13.71 -3.85
C ARG A 25 10.11 -14.59 -4.43
N GLY A 26 9.57 -14.25 -5.60
CA GLY A 26 8.44 -14.98 -6.20
C GLY A 26 7.07 -14.52 -5.70
N GLU A 27 7.00 -13.44 -4.95
CA GLU A 27 5.75 -12.84 -4.47
C GLU A 27 5.21 -11.85 -5.49
N VAL A 28 3.90 -11.61 -5.47
CA VAL A 28 3.31 -10.57 -6.31
C VAL A 28 3.97 -9.22 -5.95
N PRO A 29 4.46 -8.46 -6.95
CA PRO A 29 5.26 -7.27 -6.69
C PRO A 29 4.43 -6.06 -6.27
N VAL A 30 4.03 -6.08 -5.02
CA VAL A 30 3.39 -4.95 -4.36
C VAL A 30 4.24 -4.57 -3.16
N GLY A 31 4.56 -3.30 -3.05
CA GLY A 31 5.33 -2.77 -1.94
C GLY A 31 4.60 -1.61 -1.28
N ALA A 32 4.85 -1.44 0.00
CA ALA A 32 4.23 -0.39 0.80
C ALA A 32 5.23 0.25 1.75
N VAL A 33 5.04 1.55 2.00
CA VAL A 33 5.81 2.34 2.93
C VAL A 33 4.83 3.16 3.76
N LEU A 34 5.00 3.15 5.08
CA LEU A 34 4.21 3.96 5.99
C LEU A 34 5.07 5.06 6.56
N VAL A 35 4.57 6.30 6.54
CA VAL A 35 5.32 7.51 6.87
C VAL A 35 4.60 8.29 7.96
N ARG A 36 5.35 8.78 8.94
CA ARG A 36 4.86 9.67 9.99
C ARG A 36 5.87 10.80 10.17
N ASP A 37 5.36 12.04 10.14
CA ASP A 37 6.21 13.24 10.31
C ASP A 37 7.41 13.27 9.35
N GLY A 38 7.18 12.86 8.09
CA GLY A 38 8.22 12.87 7.06
C GLY A 38 9.23 11.74 7.14
N GLU A 39 9.04 10.78 8.05
CA GLU A 39 9.97 9.67 8.24
C GLU A 39 9.28 8.32 7.99
N VAL A 40 9.99 7.41 7.33
CA VAL A 40 9.52 6.03 7.13
C VAL A 40 9.51 5.30 8.46
N VAL A 41 8.34 4.82 8.88
CA VAL A 41 8.21 4.05 10.12
C VAL A 41 8.03 2.55 9.86
N ALA A 42 7.64 2.16 8.65
CA ALA A 42 7.53 0.75 8.26
C ALA A 42 7.60 0.62 6.75
N LYS A 43 8.13 -0.49 6.26
CA LYS A 43 8.15 -0.81 4.83
C LYS A 43 8.10 -2.32 4.65
N ALA A 44 7.42 -2.79 3.61
CA ALA A 44 7.29 -4.21 3.32
C ALA A 44 6.81 -4.44 1.88
N GLY A 45 7.12 -5.63 1.36
CA GLY A 45 6.50 -6.16 0.16
C GLY A 45 5.64 -7.36 0.52
N ASN A 46 4.81 -7.82 -0.42
CA ASN A 46 3.97 -9.01 -0.22
C ASN A 46 4.79 -10.22 0.23
N ARG A 47 4.23 -11.02 1.14
CA ARG A 47 4.84 -12.24 1.69
C ARG A 47 3.82 -13.36 1.90
N THR A 48 2.77 -13.41 1.08
CA THR A 48 1.71 -14.41 1.25
C THR A 48 2.22 -15.83 1.11
N LEU A 49 3.14 -16.08 0.18
CA LEU A 49 3.73 -17.40 -0.01
C LEU A 49 4.75 -17.72 1.08
N GLU A 50 5.65 -16.79 1.38
CA GLU A 50 6.69 -16.98 2.38
C GLU A 50 6.12 -17.31 3.76
N LEU A 51 5.08 -16.58 4.18
CA LEU A 51 4.49 -16.71 5.50
C LEU A 51 3.32 -17.68 5.56
N HIS A 52 2.94 -18.29 4.42
CA HIS A 52 1.74 -19.13 4.33
C HIS A 52 0.52 -18.39 4.91
N ASP A 53 0.38 -17.12 4.53
CA ASP A 53 -0.63 -16.22 5.11
C ASP A 53 -1.31 -15.42 3.99
N PRO A 54 -2.59 -15.75 3.68
CA PRO A 54 -3.29 -15.04 2.59
C PRO A 54 -3.51 -13.56 2.87
N SER A 55 -3.33 -13.11 4.09
CA SER A 55 -3.48 -11.70 4.47
C SER A 55 -2.16 -10.94 4.50
N ALA A 56 -1.02 -11.58 4.20
CA ALA A 56 0.30 -10.95 4.28
C ALA A 56 0.57 -10.05 3.05
N HIS A 57 -0.33 -9.14 2.79
CA HIS A 57 -0.18 -8.08 1.80
C HIS A 57 0.72 -6.99 2.36
N ALA A 58 1.44 -6.30 1.47
CA ALA A 58 2.37 -5.24 1.86
C ALA A 58 1.73 -4.22 2.82
N GLU A 59 0.50 -3.80 2.53
CA GLU A 59 -0.22 -2.81 3.34
C GLU A 59 -0.49 -3.31 4.76
N LEU A 60 -0.95 -4.55 4.89
CA LEU A 60 -1.21 -5.13 6.22
C LEU A 60 0.07 -5.28 7.02
N LEU A 61 1.15 -5.66 6.36
CA LEU A 61 2.44 -5.84 7.03
C LEU A 61 2.96 -4.53 7.61
N VAL A 62 2.90 -3.42 6.85
CA VAL A 62 3.35 -2.13 7.38
C VAL A 62 2.44 -1.61 8.49
N ILE A 63 1.13 -1.84 8.39
CA ILE A 63 0.19 -1.46 9.45
C ILE A 63 0.51 -2.23 10.73
N ARG A 64 0.72 -3.53 10.64
CA ARG A 64 1.08 -4.37 11.80
C ARG A 64 2.38 -3.90 12.43
N GLN A 65 3.41 -3.66 11.62
CA GLN A 65 4.70 -3.19 12.12
C GLN A 65 4.58 -1.85 12.85
N ALA A 66 3.89 -0.89 12.24
CA ALA A 66 3.74 0.44 12.83
C ALA A 66 2.88 0.44 14.08
N CYS A 67 1.79 -0.31 14.10
CA CYS A 67 0.92 -0.43 15.27
C CYS A 67 1.67 -1.07 16.44
N ALA A 68 2.46 -2.12 16.19
CA ALA A 68 3.25 -2.78 17.22
C ALA A 68 4.30 -1.82 17.81
N ALA A 69 5.01 -1.07 16.94
CA ALA A 69 6.02 -0.12 17.38
C ALA A 69 5.43 1.05 18.16
N ALA A 70 4.27 1.56 17.73
CA ALA A 70 3.58 2.67 18.39
C ALA A 70 2.76 2.24 19.61
N LYS A 71 2.59 0.93 19.80
CA LYS A 71 1.71 0.35 20.83
C LYS A 71 0.31 0.94 20.75
N SER A 72 -0.21 1.05 19.53
CA SER A 72 -1.52 1.64 19.21
C SER A 72 -2.16 0.91 18.04
N GLN A 73 -3.46 0.70 18.11
CA GLN A 73 -4.23 0.17 16.98
C GLN A 73 -4.58 1.25 15.95
N ARG A 74 -4.31 2.51 16.24
CA ARG A 74 -4.63 3.63 15.37
C ARG A 74 -3.39 4.42 15.02
N LEU A 75 -3.33 4.87 13.76
CA LEU A 75 -2.19 5.59 13.19
C LEU A 75 -2.69 6.88 12.51
N PRO A 76 -3.33 7.81 13.26
CA PRO A 76 -4.04 8.94 12.66
C PRO A 76 -3.14 9.98 12.00
N ASP A 77 -1.84 9.93 12.27
CA ASP A 77 -0.84 10.85 11.72
C ASP A 77 0.05 10.19 10.67
N CYS A 78 -0.31 8.99 10.20
CA CYS A 78 0.48 8.26 9.22
C CYS A 78 -0.11 8.34 7.82
N ASP A 79 0.78 8.36 6.82
CA ASP A 79 0.45 8.31 5.41
C ASP A 79 0.98 7.01 4.82
N LEU A 80 0.17 6.33 4.01
CA LEU A 80 0.52 5.07 3.37
C LEU A 80 0.81 5.29 1.89
N TYR A 81 1.93 4.74 1.43
CA TYR A 81 2.32 4.71 0.02
C TYR A 81 2.36 3.24 -0.41
N VAL A 82 1.59 2.88 -1.42
CA VAL A 82 1.53 1.50 -1.92
C VAL A 82 1.54 1.49 -3.44
N THR A 83 2.20 0.51 -4.04
CA THR A 83 2.40 0.48 -5.49
C THR A 83 1.17 0.05 -6.28
N LEU A 84 0.19 -0.55 -5.63
CA LEU A 84 -1.06 -1.00 -6.26
C LEU A 84 -2.24 -0.59 -5.40
N GLU A 85 -3.36 -0.25 -6.03
CA GLU A 85 -4.61 0.07 -5.35
C GLU A 85 -4.95 -1.00 -4.30
N PRO A 86 -5.23 -0.62 -3.05
CA PRO A 86 -5.60 -1.58 -2.01
C PRO A 86 -6.85 -2.39 -2.34
N CYS A 87 -6.79 -3.69 -2.03
CA CYS A 87 -7.94 -4.59 -2.13
C CYS A 87 -8.92 -4.35 -0.96
N THR A 88 -10.04 -5.06 -0.95
CA THR A 88 -11.07 -4.92 0.09
C THR A 88 -10.50 -5.15 1.50
N LEU A 89 -9.69 -6.18 1.67
CA LEU A 89 -9.06 -6.49 2.96
C LEU A 89 -8.20 -5.32 3.45
N CYS A 90 -7.31 -4.83 2.58
CA CYS A 90 -6.38 -3.77 2.94
C CYS A 90 -7.07 -2.43 3.13
N ALA A 91 -8.06 -2.10 2.29
CA ALA A 91 -8.83 -0.86 2.44
C ALA A 91 -9.55 -0.84 3.79
N THR A 92 -10.11 -1.98 4.21
CA THR A 92 -10.76 -2.11 5.51
C THR A 92 -9.77 -1.91 6.65
N ALA A 93 -8.60 -2.54 6.57
CA ALA A 93 -7.55 -2.38 7.58
C ALA A 93 -7.04 -0.95 7.68
N ILE A 94 -6.89 -0.27 6.54
CA ILE A 94 -6.50 1.14 6.48
C ILE A 94 -7.51 2.01 7.25
N SER A 95 -8.80 1.77 7.02
CA SER A 95 -9.87 2.48 7.74
C SER A 95 -9.82 2.20 9.24
N PHE A 96 -9.69 0.92 9.63
CA PHE A 96 -9.60 0.55 11.05
C PHE A 96 -8.41 1.21 11.73
N ALA A 97 -7.27 1.29 11.05
CA ALA A 97 -6.06 1.92 11.59
C ALA A 97 -6.12 3.45 11.60
N ARG A 98 -7.13 4.05 11.00
CA ARG A 98 -7.31 5.51 10.92
C ARG A 98 -6.16 6.20 10.19
N ILE A 99 -5.62 5.57 9.14
CA ILE A 99 -4.57 6.16 8.30
C ILE A 99 -5.09 7.48 7.71
N ARG A 100 -4.25 8.51 7.74
CA ARG A 100 -4.63 9.86 7.32
C ARG A 100 -4.75 9.98 5.79
N ARG A 101 -3.74 9.52 5.05
CA ARG A 101 -3.67 9.61 3.59
C ARG A 101 -3.18 8.31 2.99
N VAL A 102 -3.73 7.97 1.81
CA VAL A 102 -3.30 6.81 1.02
C VAL A 102 -2.90 7.30 -0.36
N TYR A 103 -1.67 6.97 -0.74
CA TYR A 103 -1.16 7.18 -2.10
C TYR A 103 -0.99 5.81 -2.73
N PHE A 104 -1.60 5.58 -3.89
CA PHE A 104 -1.30 4.35 -4.64
C PHE A 104 -0.88 4.66 -6.06
N ALA A 105 0.05 3.86 -6.62
CA ALA A 105 0.61 4.10 -7.93
C ALA A 105 -0.35 3.66 -9.04
N ALA A 106 -0.57 2.36 -9.18
CA ALA A 106 -1.43 1.80 -10.23
C ALA A 106 -2.80 1.44 -9.67
N ASP A 107 -3.86 1.71 -10.42
CA ASP A 107 -5.19 1.23 -10.06
C ASP A 107 -5.33 -0.25 -10.44
N ASP A 108 -6.31 -0.94 -9.84
CA ASP A 108 -6.55 -2.36 -10.03
C ASP A 108 -8.03 -2.59 -10.32
N ALA A 109 -8.37 -2.72 -11.60
CA ALA A 109 -9.75 -2.89 -12.03
C ALA A 109 -10.37 -4.22 -11.56
N LYS A 110 -9.54 -5.22 -11.28
CA LYS A 110 -10.00 -6.57 -10.90
C LYS A 110 -10.09 -6.76 -9.39
N GLY A 111 -9.10 -6.29 -8.65
CA GLY A 111 -8.99 -6.56 -7.22
C GLY A 111 -9.03 -5.33 -6.33
N GLY A 112 -9.01 -4.14 -6.89
CA GLY A 112 -9.02 -2.90 -6.11
C GLY A 112 -10.35 -2.63 -5.45
N ALA A 113 -10.31 -1.88 -4.35
CA ALA A 113 -11.50 -1.56 -3.57
C ALA A 113 -11.54 -0.10 -3.11
N VAL A 114 -10.80 0.77 -3.77
CA VAL A 114 -10.73 2.21 -3.46
C VAL A 114 -11.44 3.01 -4.55
N THR A 115 -10.90 2.99 -5.78
CA THR A 115 -11.52 3.64 -6.95
C THR A 115 -12.24 2.62 -7.84
N ASN A 116 -12.06 1.35 -7.59
CA ASN A 116 -12.69 0.23 -8.28
C ASN A 116 -13.45 -0.64 -7.28
N GLY A 117 -14.11 -1.68 -7.78
CA GLY A 117 -14.75 -2.68 -6.95
C GLY A 117 -15.79 -2.10 -6.00
N VAL A 118 -15.69 -2.52 -4.74
CA VAL A 118 -16.68 -2.13 -3.71
C VAL A 118 -16.52 -0.68 -3.25
N ARG A 119 -15.43 -0.01 -3.59
CA ARG A 119 -15.15 1.34 -3.13
C ARG A 119 -15.42 1.46 -1.63
N PHE A 120 -14.60 0.76 -0.85
CA PHE A 120 -14.86 0.57 0.57
C PHE A 120 -15.02 1.88 1.33
N PHE A 121 -14.26 2.91 0.98
CA PHE A 121 -14.31 4.17 1.70
C PHE A 121 -15.63 4.93 1.50
N ASP A 122 -16.43 4.54 0.51
CA ASP A 122 -17.77 5.11 0.25
C ASP A 122 -18.88 4.30 0.93
N GLN A 123 -18.56 3.18 1.60
CA GLN A 123 -19.58 2.29 2.14
C GLN A 123 -20.05 2.73 3.53
N PRO A 124 -21.33 2.42 3.88
CA PRO A 124 -21.88 2.81 5.18
C PRO A 124 -21.12 2.25 6.39
N THR A 125 -20.43 1.10 6.21
CA THR A 125 -19.67 0.47 7.29
C THR A 125 -18.23 0.98 7.40
N CYS A 126 -17.84 1.93 6.55
CA CYS A 126 -16.54 2.58 6.64
C CYS A 126 -16.63 3.73 7.62
N HIS A 127 -15.95 3.61 8.76
CA HIS A 127 -16.03 4.61 9.84
C HIS A 127 -14.92 5.66 9.78
N HIS A 128 -13.94 5.48 8.90
CA HIS A 128 -12.89 6.46 8.66
C HIS A 128 -12.47 6.40 7.21
N GLU A 129 -12.56 7.52 6.52
CA GLU A 129 -12.18 7.67 5.13
C GLU A 129 -10.87 8.47 5.05
N PRO A 130 -9.77 7.86 4.56
CA PRO A 130 -8.54 8.61 4.35
C PRO A 130 -8.64 9.52 3.13
N GLU A 131 -7.79 10.53 3.05
CA GLU A 131 -7.56 11.23 1.78
C GLU A 131 -6.88 10.25 0.83
N VAL A 132 -7.27 10.25 -0.45
CA VAL A 132 -6.75 9.31 -1.45
C VAL A 132 -6.13 10.07 -2.61
N TYR A 133 -4.92 9.66 -3.00
CA TYR A 133 -4.19 10.19 -4.15
C TYR A 133 -3.64 9.02 -4.97
N SER A 134 -3.74 9.10 -6.30
CA SER A 134 -3.34 8.00 -7.18
C SER A 134 -2.53 8.48 -8.37
N GLY A 135 -1.85 7.56 -9.03
CA GLY A 135 -1.15 7.80 -10.30
C GLY A 135 0.33 8.04 -10.21
N MET A 136 0.88 8.26 -9.03
CA MET A 136 2.31 8.48 -8.87
C MET A 136 3.08 7.18 -9.14
N CYS A 137 4.03 7.20 -10.08
CA CYS A 137 4.79 6.04 -10.53
C CYS A 137 3.90 4.93 -11.11
N GLU A 138 2.75 5.31 -11.68
CA GLU A 138 1.76 4.37 -12.22
C GLU A 138 2.36 3.44 -13.29
N VAL A 139 3.16 4.00 -14.20
CA VAL A 139 3.74 3.24 -15.32
C VAL A 139 4.69 2.16 -14.79
N GLU A 140 5.62 2.54 -13.92
CA GLU A 140 6.61 1.62 -13.35
C GLU A 140 5.94 0.49 -12.56
N ALA A 141 4.97 0.84 -11.73
CA ALA A 141 4.24 -0.13 -10.91
C ALA A 141 3.45 -1.11 -11.80
N GLY A 142 2.77 -0.59 -12.82
CA GLY A 142 1.99 -1.40 -13.74
C GLY A 142 2.86 -2.35 -14.57
N GLU A 143 4.00 -1.87 -15.06
CA GLU A 143 4.93 -2.70 -15.82
C GLU A 143 5.51 -3.83 -14.97
N LEU A 144 5.85 -3.56 -13.73
CA LEU A 144 6.38 -4.55 -12.82
C LEU A 144 5.37 -5.69 -12.61
N LEU A 145 4.10 -5.36 -12.42
CA LEU A 145 3.03 -6.35 -12.27
C LEU A 145 2.82 -7.16 -13.55
N ARG A 146 2.74 -6.50 -14.70
CA ARG A 146 2.56 -7.18 -15.99
C ARG A 146 3.71 -8.15 -16.28
N SER A 147 4.94 -7.71 -16.05
CA SER A 147 6.13 -8.55 -16.26
C SER A 147 6.12 -9.78 -15.35
N PHE A 148 5.73 -9.60 -14.10
CA PHE A 148 5.66 -10.70 -13.15
C PHE A 148 4.63 -11.75 -13.59
N PHE A 149 3.42 -11.35 -13.95
CA PHE A 149 2.39 -12.30 -14.38
C PHE A 149 2.68 -12.91 -15.73
N ALA A 150 3.27 -12.17 -16.67
CA ALA A 150 3.66 -12.71 -17.98
C ALA A 150 4.67 -13.84 -17.85
N ALA A 151 5.63 -13.72 -16.95
CA ALA A 151 6.66 -14.73 -16.73
C ALA A 151 6.11 -16.03 -16.10
N ARG A 152 4.88 -16.03 -15.59
CA ARG A 152 4.26 -17.15 -14.88
C ARG A 152 3.13 -17.83 -15.66
N ARG A 153 2.90 -17.41 -16.91
CA ARG A 153 1.92 -18.04 -17.80
C ARG A 153 2.50 -19.21 -18.58
#